data_edd9eedbf9dcca4a9548c87da318cee0
#
_entry.id   edd9eedbf9dcca4a9548c87da318cee0
#
_cell.length_a   1.000
_cell.length_b   1.000
_cell.length_c   1.000
_cell.angle_alpha   90.00
_cell.angle_beta   90.00
_cell.angle_gamma   90.00
#
_symmetry.space_group_name_H-M   'P 1'
#
loop_
_entity.id
_entity.type
_entity.pdbx_description
1 polymer ?
#
loop_
_entity_poly.entity_id
_entity_poly.type
_entity_poly.pdbx_seq_one_letter_code
_entity_poly.pdbx_strand_id
1 'polypeptide(L)'
;MNPFSGLTRGIAMAATIAGGSPALAATFVYVSNAEDGDIGIYAAKPDGTLSPGARVPAAKVVMPMTVSPDKRFLYAASRSKPYAVHVYAIDQGTGALKFVASSPLAESFPYISLDRTGRFLFGASYGGNLVSVNAIASNRGALPEPVQVIPTARNAHAIRVDNSNRFVYVPHLGTDQVFEFVFDEKTGRLASNTPPLLQMKTGTGPRHLVLSSDNRFVYLLSELVATVTTLALDPKTGLLSEVSVASMLPPDSKLQPGAPRPSSRNTDNDIWAADLHLTPDGKFLYASERTSSTLATFGVDAASGKLSYLGSTPTERQPRGFAIDPKGKFLVASGEKSDTISVYAIDSSSGALKPVGKYPAGKGANWVEIVAFD
;
A
#
# COMPACT_ATOMS: atom_id res chain seq x y z
N MET A 1 7.82 88.32 21.18
CA MET A 1 9.08 87.55 21.20
C MET A 1 8.71 86.11 20.92
N ASN A 2 9.32 85.57 19.95
CA ASN A 2 8.90 84.39 19.18
C ASN A 2 8.65 83.06 19.95
N PRO A 3 7.66 82.24 19.49
CA PRO A 3 7.58 80.88 19.84
C PRO A 3 8.08 79.99 18.68
N PHE A 4 8.82 78.95 19.01
CA PHE A 4 9.27 77.91 18.09
C PHE A 4 8.17 76.82 17.92
N SER A 5 7.79 76.65 16.68
CA SER A 5 6.92 75.49 16.24
C SER A 5 7.81 74.31 15.90
N GLY A 6 7.67 73.23 16.66
CA GLY A 6 8.29 71.90 16.35
C GLY A 6 7.37 71.06 15.51
N LEU A 7 7.77 70.76 14.27
CA LEU A 7 7.10 69.82 13.37
C LEU A 7 7.60 68.38 13.68
N THR A 8 6.76 67.61 14.28
CA THR A 8 7.01 66.15 14.41
C THR A 8 6.59 65.47 13.14
N ARG A 9 7.54 64.92 12.35
CA ARG A 9 7.28 64.01 11.22
C ARG A 9 7.05 62.65 11.76
N GLY A 10 5.80 62.14 11.66
CA GLY A 10 5.46 60.74 11.88
C GLY A 10 5.97 59.87 10.72
N ILE A 11 6.83 58.92 11.02
CA ILE A 11 7.23 57.87 10.07
C ILE A 11 6.15 56.78 10.13
N ALA A 12 5.35 56.66 9.07
CA ALA A 12 4.44 55.54 8.88
C ALA A 12 5.25 54.34 8.45
N MET A 13 5.36 53.35 9.33
CA MET A 13 5.97 52.07 9.03
C MET A 13 4.91 51.19 8.29
N ALA A 14 5.06 51.04 6.97
CA ALA A 14 4.23 50.15 6.18
C ALA A 14 4.63 48.70 6.52
N ALA A 15 3.76 47.99 7.22
CA ALA A 15 3.89 46.55 7.43
C ALA A 15 3.56 45.82 6.12
N THR A 16 4.57 45.35 5.43
CA THR A 16 4.42 44.39 4.31
C THR A 16 3.92 43.06 4.87
N ILE A 17 2.63 42.79 4.72
CA ILE A 17 2.07 41.48 4.93
C ILE A 17 2.59 40.62 3.76
N ALA A 18 3.58 39.78 4.03
CA ALA A 18 3.98 38.72 3.10
C ALA A 18 2.80 37.76 2.99
N GLY A 19 1.98 37.93 1.96
CA GLY A 19 0.94 37.02 1.58
C GLY A 19 1.60 35.70 1.16
N GLY A 20 1.64 34.73 2.06
CA GLY A 20 1.97 33.35 1.70
C GLY A 20 0.93 32.86 0.69
N SER A 21 1.35 32.60 -0.55
CA SER A 21 0.50 31.90 -1.49
C SER A 21 0.04 30.60 -0.82
N PRO A 22 -1.24 30.22 -0.89
CA PRO A 22 -1.67 28.92 -0.39
C PRO A 22 -0.85 27.87 -1.12
N ALA A 23 -0.23 26.97 -0.36
CA ALA A 23 0.46 25.83 -0.94
C ALA A 23 -0.57 25.10 -1.82
N LEU A 24 -0.31 25.02 -3.11
CA LEU A 24 -1.16 24.28 -4.03
C LEU A 24 -1.14 22.82 -3.58
N ALA A 25 -2.32 22.23 -3.42
CA ALA A 25 -2.48 20.81 -3.12
C ALA A 25 -1.62 19.97 -4.08
N ALA A 26 -0.61 19.31 -3.56
CA ALA A 26 0.35 18.54 -4.35
C ALA A 26 0.13 17.04 -4.16
N THR A 27 0.22 16.28 -5.24
CA THR A 27 0.14 14.81 -5.18
C THR A 27 1.37 14.21 -5.83
N PHE A 28 2.00 13.26 -5.13
CA PHE A 28 3.19 12.58 -5.62
C PHE A 28 2.99 11.07 -5.64
N VAL A 29 3.59 10.45 -6.65
CA VAL A 29 3.62 9.00 -6.82
C VAL A 29 5.06 8.52 -6.63
N TYR A 30 5.22 7.49 -5.80
CA TYR A 30 6.50 6.83 -5.54
C TYR A 30 6.41 5.39 -6.04
N VAL A 31 7.39 4.98 -6.86
CA VAL A 31 7.42 3.65 -7.45
C VAL A 31 8.75 2.98 -7.11
N SER A 32 8.71 1.84 -6.42
CA SER A 32 9.92 1.06 -6.19
C SER A 32 10.31 0.26 -7.43
N ASN A 33 11.56 0.37 -7.85
CA ASN A 33 12.16 -0.32 -8.98
C ASN A 33 13.17 -1.35 -8.42
N ALA A 34 12.69 -2.57 -8.17
CA ALA A 34 13.43 -3.55 -7.39
C ALA A 34 14.75 -4.00 -8.06
N GLU A 35 14.78 -4.14 -9.38
CA GLU A 35 15.96 -4.55 -10.12
C GLU A 35 17.00 -3.42 -10.20
N ASP A 36 16.56 -2.17 -10.37
CA ASP A 36 17.45 -1.00 -10.39
C ASP A 36 17.86 -0.56 -8.98
N GLY A 37 17.11 -0.91 -7.95
CA GLY A 37 17.41 -0.58 -6.56
C GLY A 37 17.15 0.87 -6.21
N ASP A 38 16.15 1.51 -6.80
CA ASP A 38 15.77 2.89 -6.55
C ASP A 38 14.27 3.11 -6.44
N ILE A 39 13.90 4.33 -6.10
CA ILE A 39 12.51 4.79 -6.02
C ILE A 39 12.34 5.93 -7.02
N GLY A 40 11.46 5.72 -8.01
CA GLY A 40 11.03 6.76 -8.95
C GLY A 40 10.00 7.69 -8.32
N ILE A 41 10.13 9.00 -8.57
CA ILE A 41 9.23 10.05 -8.07
C ILE A 41 8.52 10.68 -9.25
N TYR A 42 7.21 10.90 -9.12
CA TYR A 42 6.40 11.57 -10.13
C TYR A 42 5.48 12.57 -9.46
N ALA A 43 5.38 13.79 -9.99
CA ALA A 43 4.36 14.74 -9.58
C ALA A 43 3.09 14.49 -10.39
N ALA A 44 1.97 14.28 -9.71
CA ALA A 44 0.66 14.08 -10.35
C ALA A 44 -0.08 15.42 -10.47
N LYS A 45 -0.58 15.70 -11.68
CA LYS A 45 -1.43 16.86 -11.94
C LYS A 45 -2.90 16.54 -11.62
N PRO A 46 -3.77 17.55 -11.50
CA PRO A 46 -5.19 17.34 -11.21
C PRO A 46 -5.95 16.51 -12.26
N ASP A 47 -5.46 16.45 -13.49
CA ASP A 47 -6.00 15.65 -14.59
C ASP A 47 -5.49 14.20 -14.61
N GLY A 48 -4.63 13.82 -13.63
CA GLY A 48 -4.02 12.50 -13.52
C GLY A 48 -2.74 12.33 -14.34
N THR A 49 -2.34 13.31 -15.18
CA THR A 49 -1.06 13.24 -15.87
C THR A 49 0.10 13.34 -14.90
N LEU A 50 1.19 12.61 -15.17
CA LEU A 50 2.39 12.61 -14.34
C LEU A 50 3.51 13.42 -14.98
N SER A 51 4.29 14.09 -14.14
CA SER A 51 5.58 14.66 -14.53
C SER A 51 6.67 13.81 -13.86
N PRO A 52 7.46 13.03 -14.60
CA PRO A 52 8.58 12.28 -14.04
C PRO A 52 9.59 13.22 -13.35
N GLY A 53 10.02 12.85 -12.16
CA GLY A 53 11.00 13.55 -11.35
C GLY A 53 12.28 12.74 -11.16
N ALA A 54 12.91 12.87 -10.00
CA ALA A 54 14.14 12.16 -9.67
C ALA A 54 13.90 10.66 -9.44
N ARG A 55 14.96 9.88 -9.62
CA ARG A 55 15.08 8.52 -9.11
C ARG A 55 16.05 8.53 -7.93
N VAL A 56 15.61 8.07 -6.77
CA VAL A 56 16.37 8.13 -5.52
C VAL A 56 16.95 6.76 -5.23
N PRO A 57 18.29 6.61 -5.11
CA PRO A 57 18.90 5.35 -4.74
C PRO A 57 18.33 4.82 -3.41
N ALA A 58 18.03 3.53 -3.36
CA ALA A 58 17.52 2.84 -2.19
C ALA A 58 18.38 1.59 -1.90
N ALA A 59 17.91 0.43 -2.29
CA ALA A 59 18.65 -0.82 -2.11
C ALA A 59 18.23 -1.85 -3.15
N LYS A 60 19.07 -2.83 -3.41
CA LYS A 60 18.69 -3.97 -4.26
C LYS A 60 17.43 -4.64 -3.72
N VAL A 61 16.51 -4.96 -4.65
CA VAL A 61 15.20 -5.56 -4.34
C VAL A 61 14.43 -4.70 -3.33
N VAL A 62 14.44 -3.36 -3.53
CA VAL A 62 13.60 -2.43 -2.76
C VAL A 62 12.13 -2.73 -3.04
N MET A 63 11.46 -3.21 -2.01
CA MET A 63 10.04 -3.63 -2.01
C MET A 63 9.76 -4.29 -0.66
N PRO A 64 8.67 -4.02 0.02
CA PRO A 64 7.60 -3.04 -0.21
C PRO A 64 7.92 -1.64 0.31
N MET A 65 6.94 -0.74 0.14
CA MET A 65 6.95 0.59 0.74
C MET A 65 5.69 0.82 1.59
N THR A 66 5.77 1.78 2.52
CA THR A 66 4.62 2.32 3.25
C THR A 66 4.88 3.76 3.68
N VAL A 67 3.84 4.58 3.74
CA VAL A 67 3.93 6.00 4.13
C VAL A 67 3.46 6.17 5.57
N SER A 68 4.15 7.04 6.34
CA SER A 68 3.71 7.36 7.71
C SER A 68 2.32 8.02 7.71
N PRO A 69 1.51 7.83 8.77
CA PRO A 69 0.17 8.42 8.86
C PRO A 69 0.17 9.96 8.74
N ASP A 70 1.26 10.62 9.18
CA ASP A 70 1.46 12.06 9.05
C ASP A 70 1.97 12.49 7.66
N LYS A 71 2.12 11.54 6.73
CA LYS A 71 2.60 11.71 5.34
C LYS A 71 4.01 12.32 5.22
N ARG A 72 4.79 12.33 6.29
CA ARG A 72 6.11 12.97 6.32
C ARG A 72 7.25 12.03 5.97
N PHE A 73 7.02 10.72 6.03
CA PHE A 73 8.06 9.71 5.83
C PHE A 73 7.59 8.57 4.95
N LEU A 74 8.48 8.12 4.08
CA LEU A 74 8.36 6.90 3.31
C LEU A 74 9.32 5.86 3.89
N TYR A 75 8.80 4.68 4.17
CA TYR A 75 9.54 3.50 4.60
C TYR A 75 9.61 2.52 3.44
N ALA A 76 10.82 2.07 3.09
CA ALA A 76 11.05 1.15 1.98
C ALA A 76 11.93 -0.01 2.47
N ALA A 77 11.42 -1.24 2.41
CA ALA A 77 12.19 -2.40 2.83
C ALA A 77 13.05 -2.94 1.69
N SER A 78 14.26 -3.42 2.00
CA SER A 78 15.08 -4.19 1.06
C SER A 78 14.94 -5.68 1.34
N ARG A 79 14.77 -6.47 0.27
CA ARG A 79 14.65 -7.93 0.35
C ARG A 79 15.94 -8.67 -0.02
N SER A 80 17.03 -7.94 -0.28
CA SER A 80 18.38 -8.48 -0.38
C SER A 80 19.11 -8.35 0.95
N LYS A 81 19.99 -9.31 1.27
CA LYS A 81 20.81 -9.24 2.49
C LYS A 81 21.87 -8.13 2.39
N PRO A 82 22.13 -7.37 3.47
CA PRO A 82 21.43 -7.41 4.76
C PRO A 82 20.03 -6.81 4.64
N TYR A 83 19.03 -7.49 5.25
CA TYR A 83 17.65 -6.99 5.25
C TYR A 83 17.55 -5.71 6.07
N ALA A 84 16.91 -4.69 5.51
CA ALA A 84 16.79 -3.40 6.16
C ALA A 84 15.51 -2.66 5.72
N VAL A 85 15.05 -1.73 6.55
CA VAL A 85 14.12 -0.69 6.14
C VAL A 85 14.88 0.63 6.01
N HIS A 86 14.67 1.31 4.90
CA HIS A 86 15.23 2.62 4.59
C HIS A 86 14.14 3.66 4.74
N VAL A 87 14.43 4.75 5.44
CA VAL A 87 13.46 5.79 5.75
C VAL A 87 13.86 7.07 5.05
N TYR A 88 12.90 7.68 4.37
CA TYR A 88 13.06 8.94 3.67
C TYR A 88 12.06 9.96 4.19
N ALA A 89 12.52 11.17 4.46
CA ALA A 89 11.63 12.32 4.67
C ALA A 89 11.08 12.78 3.32
N ILE A 90 9.80 13.06 3.28
CA ILE A 90 9.09 13.56 2.09
C ILE A 90 9.02 15.09 2.19
N ASP A 91 9.55 15.78 1.21
CA ASP A 91 9.31 17.21 1.02
C ASP A 91 7.89 17.40 0.46
N GLN A 92 7.01 18.03 1.21
CA GLN A 92 5.59 18.14 0.88
C GLN A 92 5.31 19.04 -0.33
N GLY A 93 6.23 19.96 -0.63
CA GLY A 93 6.07 20.90 -1.75
C GLY A 93 6.58 20.33 -3.08
N THR A 94 7.61 19.48 -3.05
CA THR A 94 8.29 18.96 -4.24
C THR A 94 8.19 17.46 -4.41
N GLY A 95 7.74 16.72 -3.38
CA GLY A 95 7.75 15.25 -3.34
C GLY A 95 9.15 14.63 -3.21
N ALA A 96 10.18 15.43 -3.08
CA ALA A 96 11.55 14.94 -2.98
C ALA A 96 11.76 14.06 -1.75
N LEU A 97 12.50 12.96 -1.92
CA LEU A 97 12.84 12.03 -0.86
C LEU A 97 14.26 12.33 -0.35
N LYS A 98 14.37 12.61 0.95
CA LYS A 98 15.65 12.78 1.63
C LYS A 98 15.88 11.60 2.57
N PHE A 99 16.96 10.85 2.35
CA PHE A 99 17.34 9.74 3.24
C PHE A 99 17.52 10.23 4.68
N VAL A 100 16.94 9.48 5.63
CA VAL A 100 16.96 9.78 7.07
C VAL A 100 17.73 8.71 7.83
N ALA A 101 17.36 7.44 7.65
CA ALA A 101 17.92 6.33 8.39
C ALA A 101 17.78 5.02 7.63
N SER A 102 18.63 4.06 7.98
CA SER A 102 18.47 2.65 7.62
C SER A 102 18.56 1.82 8.90
N SER A 103 17.66 0.86 9.05
CA SER A 103 17.58 0.01 10.24
C SER A 103 17.48 -1.45 9.81
N PRO A 104 18.17 -2.38 10.51
CA PRO A 104 18.09 -3.79 10.19
C PRO A 104 16.68 -4.33 10.42
N LEU A 105 16.30 -5.33 9.61
CA LEU A 105 15.08 -6.10 9.77
C LEU A 105 15.41 -7.56 10.08
N ALA A 106 14.56 -8.22 10.85
CA ALA A 106 14.75 -9.62 11.25
C ALA A 106 14.76 -10.59 10.06
N GLU A 107 14.04 -10.25 8.97
CA GLU A 107 13.88 -11.13 7.80
C GLU A 107 13.53 -10.31 6.54
N SER A 108 13.47 -11.00 5.39
CA SER A 108 12.96 -10.45 4.14
C SER A 108 11.44 -10.32 4.19
N PHE A 109 10.94 -9.10 4.12
CA PHE A 109 9.50 -8.83 4.16
C PHE A 109 8.95 -8.48 2.78
N PRO A 110 8.07 -9.29 2.15
CA PRO A 110 7.30 -8.90 0.98
C PRO A 110 6.20 -7.87 1.30
N TYR A 111 5.92 -7.63 2.58
CA TYR A 111 4.95 -6.65 3.03
C TYR A 111 5.40 -6.00 4.33
N ILE A 112 5.34 -4.67 4.38
CA ILE A 112 5.43 -3.89 5.60
C ILE A 112 4.22 -2.97 5.73
N SER A 113 3.84 -2.63 6.94
CA SER A 113 2.84 -1.61 7.23
C SER A 113 3.16 -0.92 8.56
N LEU A 114 2.51 0.21 8.81
CA LEU A 114 2.60 0.91 10.08
C LEU A 114 1.29 0.73 10.86
N ASP A 115 1.39 0.80 12.18
CA ASP A 115 0.21 1.01 13.01
C ASP A 115 -0.41 2.40 12.74
N ARG A 116 -1.64 2.64 13.17
CA ARG A 116 -2.36 3.90 12.88
C ARG A 116 -1.70 5.13 13.51
N THR A 117 -0.87 4.94 14.52
CA THR A 117 -0.13 6.04 15.16
C THR A 117 1.24 6.30 14.54
N GLY A 118 1.73 5.39 13.70
CA GLY A 118 3.07 5.44 13.11
C GLY A 118 4.19 5.18 14.13
N ARG A 119 3.88 4.54 15.25
CA ARG A 119 4.86 4.18 16.28
C ARG A 119 5.47 2.81 16.11
N PHE A 120 4.81 1.94 15.33
CA PHE A 120 5.26 0.57 15.12
C PHE A 120 5.24 0.20 13.64
N LEU A 121 6.32 -0.43 13.20
CA LEU A 121 6.44 -1.04 11.89
C LEU A 121 6.18 -2.54 12.01
N PHE A 122 5.22 -3.03 11.26
CA PHE A 122 4.92 -4.44 11.09
C PHE A 122 5.60 -4.99 9.84
N GLY A 123 6.10 -6.22 9.90
CA GLY A 123 6.64 -6.95 8.77
C GLY A 123 6.11 -8.39 8.73
N ALA A 124 5.73 -8.87 7.54
CA ALA A 124 5.39 -10.26 7.30
C ALA A 124 6.43 -10.90 6.38
N SER A 125 6.96 -12.08 6.74
CA SER A 125 7.99 -12.77 5.97
C SER A 125 7.44 -14.03 5.31
N TYR A 126 7.49 -14.03 3.97
CA TYR A 126 7.11 -15.17 3.15
C TYR A 126 8.09 -16.35 3.30
N GLY A 127 9.39 -16.08 3.24
CA GLY A 127 10.43 -17.10 3.35
C GLY A 127 10.74 -17.49 4.80
N GLY A 128 10.65 -16.53 5.72
CA GLY A 128 10.91 -16.75 7.15
C GLY A 128 9.74 -17.36 7.92
N ASN A 129 8.51 -17.33 7.35
CA ASN A 129 7.30 -17.85 8.02
C ASN A 129 7.11 -17.20 9.41
N LEU A 130 7.22 -15.90 9.46
CA LEU A 130 7.11 -15.13 10.70
C LEU A 130 6.56 -13.74 10.43
N VAL A 131 6.13 -13.08 11.50
CA VAL A 131 5.88 -11.65 11.52
C VAL A 131 6.76 -10.97 12.55
N SER A 132 7.07 -9.69 12.35
CA SER A 132 7.79 -8.88 13.32
C SER A 132 7.11 -7.55 13.58
N VAL A 133 7.33 -7.02 14.78
CA VAL A 133 6.97 -5.67 15.16
C VAL A 133 8.22 -4.96 15.62
N ASN A 134 8.53 -3.82 15.00
CA ASN A 134 9.63 -2.95 15.38
C ASN A 134 9.08 -1.61 15.87
N ALA A 135 9.58 -1.08 16.99
CA ALA A 135 9.26 0.27 17.40
C ALA A 135 9.95 1.28 16.49
N ILE A 136 9.27 2.39 16.21
CA ILE A 136 9.83 3.52 15.45
C ILE A 136 10.46 4.50 16.44
N ALA A 137 11.75 4.75 16.30
CA ALA A 137 12.49 5.68 17.14
C ALA A 137 12.15 7.15 16.79
N SER A 138 12.55 8.08 17.65
CA SER A 138 12.35 9.53 17.45
C SER A 138 13.01 10.06 16.17
N ASN A 139 14.11 9.45 15.73
CA ASN A 139 14.77 9.71 14.43
C ASN A 139 14.05 9.07 13.23
N ARG A 140 12.90 8.42 13.45
CA ARG A 140 12.06 7.72 12.49
C ARG A 140 12.61 6.39 11.96
N GLY A 141 13.82 5.98 12.33
CA GLY A 141 14.32 4.62 12.07
C GLY A 141 13.60 3.58 12.91
N ALA A 142 13.45 2.35 12.38
CA ALA A 142 13.03 1.22 13.19
C ALA A 142 14.15 0.87 14.18
N LEU A 143 13.80 0.47 15.42
CA LEU A 143 14.82 0.01 16.36
C LEU A 143 15.42 -1.32 15.89
N PRO A 144 16.73 -1.54 16.10
CA PRO A 144 17.42 -2.76 15.67
C PRO A 144 16.82 -4.02 16.26
N GLU A 145 16.49 -3.97 17.54
CA GLU A 145 15.82 -5.07 18.24
C GLU A 145 14.31 -4.95 18.05
N PRO A 146 13.65 -5.93 17.43
CA PRO A 146 12.20 -5.92 17.32
C PRO A 146 11.54 -6.05 18.69
N VAL A 147 10.41 -5.38 18.85
CA VAL A 147 9.54 -5.56 20.04
C VAL A 147 9.10 -7.03 20.15
N GLN A 148 8.85 -7.64 18.98
CA GLN A 148 8.40 -9.03 18.92
C GLN A 148 8.71 -9.64 17.55
N VAL A 149 9.11 -10.91 17.55
CA VAL A 149 9.16 -11.78 16.38
C VAL A 149 8.32 -13.00 16.69
N ILE A 150 7.31 -13.28 15.88
CA ILE A 150 6.37 -14.38 16.07
C ILE A 150 6.51 -15.34 14.89
N PRO A 151 7.00 -16.58 15.11
CA PRO A 151 6.85 -17.65 14.13
C PRO A 151 5.37 -17.91 13.83
N THR A 152 5.05 -18.02 12.54
CA THR A 152 3.68 -18.25 12.08
C THR A 152 3.63 -19.42 11.09
N ALA A 153 2.51 -19.62 10.41
CA ALA A 153 2.39 -20.62 9.37
C ALA A 153 3.17 -20.21 8.09
N ARG A 154 3.25 -21.15 7.13
CA ARG A 154 4.02 -20.94 5.90
C ARG A 154 3.50 -19.78 5.06
N ASN A 155 4.47 -19.00 4.57
CA ASN A 155 4.29 -17.95 3.57
C ASN A 155 3.35 -16.83 4.05
N ALA A 156 3.61 -16.26 5.25
CA ALA A 156 2.99 -15.00 5.67
C ALA A 156 3.26 -13.92 4.61
N HIS A 157 2.21 -13.35 3.99
CA HIS A 157 2.38 -12.48 2.83
C HIS A 157 2.04 -11.03 3.06
N ALA A 158 1.14 -10.73 3.97
CA ALA A 158 0.81 -9.36 4.39
C ALA A 158 0.58 -9.29 5.90
N ILE A 159 0.61 -8.10 6.44
CA ILE A 159 0.26 -7.79 7.82
C ILE A 159 -0.37 -6.41 7.87
N ARG A 160 -1.60 -6.31 8.36
CA ARG A 160 -2.33 -5.03 8.46
C ARG A 160 -3.12 -4.93 9.74
N VAL A 161 -3.04 -3.75 10.34
CA VAL A 161 -3.89 -3.37 11.46
C VAL A 161 -5.23 -2.82 10.94
N ASP A 162 -6.30 -3.07 11.68
CA ASP A 162 -7.62 -2.53 11.41
C ASP A 162 -7.71 -1.00 11.64
N ASN A 163 -8.83 -0.38 11.27
CA ASN A 163 -8.98 1.07 11.42
C ASN A 163 -9.10 1.52 12.89
N SER A 164 -9.42 0.62 13.81
CA SER A 164 -9.46 0.92 15.24
C SER A 164 -8.10 0.83 15.94
N ASN A 165 -7.05 0.40 15.24
CA ASN A 165 -5.70 0.13 15.76
C ASN A 165 -5.65 -0.97 16.83
N ARG A 166 -6.60 -1.91 16.80
CA ARG A 166 -6.75 -2.95 17.84
C ARG A 166 -6.52 -4.37 17.33
N PHE A 167 -6.76 -4.65 16.06
CA PHE A 167 -6.70 -5.99 15.50
C PHE A 167 -5.78 -6.05 14.30
N VAL A 168 -4.99 -7.11 14.20
CA VAL A 168 -4.02 -7.29 13.11
C VAL A 168 -4.26 -8.61 12.41
N TYR A 169 -4.28 -8.57 11.09
CA TYR A 169 -4.55 -9.71 10.22
C TYR A 169 -3.35 -10.07 9.37
N VAL A 170 -3.04 -11.37 9.31
CA VAL A 170 -1.89 -11.90 8.59
C VAL A 170 -2.32 -13.07 7.71
N PRO A 171 -2.52 -12.88 6.40
CA PRO A 171 -2.80 -13.97 5.47
C PRO A 171 -1.54 -14.81 5.20
N HIS A 172 -1.73 -16.13 5.17
CA HIS A 172 -0.71 -17.15 4.94
C HIS A 172 -1.01 -17.92 3.67
N LEU A 173 -0.28 -17.64 2.60
CA LEU A 173 -0.48 -18.21 1.28
C LEU A 173 -0.26 -19.73 1.29
N GLY A 174 0.73 -20.22 2.03
CA GLY A 174 1.13 -21.62 2.00
C GLY A 174 0.29 -22.56 2.86
N THR A 175 -0.64 -22.04 3.67
CA THR A 175 -1.49 -22.82 4.58
C THR A 175 -2.96 -22.46 4.52
N ASP A 176 -3.34 -21.54 3.62
CA ASP A 176 -4.73 -21.09 3.45
C ASP A 176 -5.36 -20.56 4.75
N GLN A 177 -4.61 -19.74 5.49
CA GLN A 177 -5.02 -19.24 6.80
C GLN A 177 -4.90 -17.73 6.87
N VAL A 178 -5.75 -17.09 7.67
CA VAL A 178 -5.59 -15.70 8.12
C VAL A 178 -5.43 -15.72 9.63
N PHE A 179 -4.24 -15.38 10.11
CA PHE A 179 -4.01 -15.25 11.55
C PHE A 179 -4.60 -13.93 12.03
N GLU A 180 -5.22 -13.97 13.20
CA GLU A 180 -5.92 -12.87 13.84
C GLU A 180 -5.25 -12.57 15.18
N PHE A 181 -4.81 -11.32 15.34
CA PHE A 181 -4.12 -10.88 16.56
C PHE A 181 -4.85 -9.69 17.18
N VAL A 182 -4.78 -9.62 18.51
CA VAL A 182 -5.07 -8.40 19.27
C VAL A 182 -3.78 -7.61 19.40
N PHE A 183 -3.82 -6.32 19.09
CA PHE A 183 -2.69 -5.42 19.14
C PHE A 183 -2.77 -4.49 20.34
N ASP A 184 -1.74 -4.47 21.15
CA ASP A 184 -1.55 -3.48 22.22
C ASP A 184 -0.75 -2.29 21.66
N GLU A 185 -1.42 -1.21 21.32
CA GLU A 185 -0.81 0.00 20.77
C GLU A 185 0.14 0.73 21.75
N LYS A 186 0.11 0.41 23.05
CA LYS A 186 1.01 1.01 24.04
C LYS A 186 2.37 0.34 24.03
N THR A 187 2.38 -0.98 23.93
CA THR A 187 3.60 -1.80 23.99
C THR A 187 4.09 -2.28 22.64
N GLY A 188 3.25 -2.21 21.59
CA GLY A 188 3.55 -2.75 20.26
C GLY A 188 3.41 -4.27 20.17
N ARG A 189 2.84 -4.94 21.18
CA ARG A 189 2.77 -6.39 21.21
C ARG A 189 1.50 -6.92 20.54
N LEU A 190 1.67 -8.05 19.89
CA LEU A 190 0.60 -8.86 19.31
C LEU A 190 0.35 -10.06 20.20
N ALA A 191 -0.92 -10.30 20.54
CA ALA A 191 -1.40 -11.51 21.21
C ALA A 191 -2.36 -12.24 20.26
N SER A 192 -2.29 -13.58 20.19
CA SER A 192 -3.26 -14.35 19.40
C SER A 192 -4.68 -14.07 19.86
N ASN A 193 -5.59 -13.92 18.92
CA ASN A 193 -7.02 -13.83 19.20
C ASN A 193 -7.60 -15.20 19.59
N THR A 194 -8.88 -15.27 19.92
CA THR A 194 -9.59 -16.51 20.26
C THR A 194 -10.88 -16.60 19.45
N PRO A 195 -10.94 -17.49 18.42
CA PRO A 195 -9.88 -18.34 17.88
C PRO A 195 -8.73 -17.56 17.27
N PRO A 196 -7.51 -18.18 17.11
CA PRO A 196 -6.30 -17.47 16.66
C PRO A 196 -6.22 -17.22 15.17
N LEU A 197 -7.09 -17.85 14.37
CA LEU A 197 -7.06 -17.78 12.91
C LEU A 197 -8.41 -18.12 12.29
N LEU A 198 -8.61 -17.62 11.08
CA LEU A 198 -9.66 -18.06 10.16
C LEU A 198 -9.06 -19.02 9.12
N GLN A 199 -9.63 -20.23 8.98
CA GLN A 199 -9.26 -21.18 7.93
C GLN A 199 -10.01 -20.84 6.65
N MET A 200 -9.27 -20.60 5.57
CA MET A 200 -9.82 -20.40 4.23
C MET A 200 -9.93 -21.72 3.48
N LYS A 201 -10.64 -21.73 2.36
CA LYS A 201 -10.74 -22.89 1.47
C LYS A 201 -9.34 -23.31 1.00
N THR A 202 -9.08 -24.63 1.03
CA THR A 202 -7.79 -25.19 0.63
C THR A 202 -7.42 -24.84 -0.81
N GLY A 203 -6.17 -24.45 -1.03
CA GLY A 203 -5.60 -24.11 -2.33
C GLY A 203 -5.92 -22.70 -2.81
N THR A 204 -6.47 -21.83 -1.97
CA THR A 204 -6.77 -20.44 -2.35
C THR A 204 -5.56 -19.52 -2.30
N GLY A 205 -4.65 -19.72 -1.35
CA GLY A 205 -3.45 -18.90 -1.17
C GLY A 205 -3.76 -17.45 -0.78
N PRO A 206 -4.27 -17.17 0.44
CA PRO A 206 -4.52 -15.81 0.93
C PRO A 206 -3.26 -14.96 0.87
N ARG A 207 -3.36 -13.72 0.33
CA ARG A 207 -2.17 -12.92 0.02
C ARG A 207 -2.19 -11.53 0.61
N HIS A 208 -2.95 -10.63 0.04
CA HIS A 208 -3.14 -9.24 0.48
C HIS A 208 -4.57 -9.01 0.93
N LEU A 209 -4.76 -7.98 1.75
CA LEU A 209 -6.08 -7.59 2.22
C LEU A 209 -6.20 -6.07 2.32
N VAL A 210 -7.42 -5.57 2.20
CA VAL A 210 -7.79 -4.17 2.44
C VAL A 210 -9.04 -4.11 3.29
N LEU A 211 -9.12 -3.11 4.18
CA LEU A 211 -10.28 -2.89 5.02
C LEU A 211 -11.20 -1.83 4.41
N SER A 212 -12.50 -1.98 4.60
CA SER A 212 -13.46 -0.90 4.31
C SER A 212 -13.21 0.29 5.24
N SER A 213 -13.52 1.50 4.77
CA SER A 213 -13.29 2.73 5.55
C SER A 213 -14.06 2.75 6.88
N ASP A 214 -15.22 2.13 6.91
CA ASP A 214 -16.09 1.99 8.11
C ASP A 214 -15.70 0.80 9.01
N ASN A 215 -14.63 0.09 8.68
CA ASN A 215 -14.09 -1.06 9.44
C ASN A 215 -15.06 -2.24 9.61
N ARG A 216 -16.10 -2.37 8.73
CA ARG A 216 -17.04 -3.49 8.78
C ARG A 216 -16.60 -4.69 7.97
N PHE A 217 -15.80 -4.48 6.93
CA PHE A 217 -15.41 -5.53 6.00
C PHE A 217 -13.91 -5.54 5.76
N VAL A 218 -13.39 -6.74 5.57
CA VAL A 218 -12.04 -7.02 5.05
C VAL A 218 -12.17 -7.73 3.72
N TYR A 219 -11.51 -7.22 2.70
CA TYR A 219 -11.44 -7.84 1.37
C TYR A 219 -10.11 -8.56 1.26
N LEU A 220 -10.15 -9.88 1.13
CA LEU A 220 -8.99 -10.76 1.11
C LEU A 220 -8.78 -11.31 -0.29
N LEU A 221 -7.64 -11.00 -0.90
CA LEU A 221 -7.24 -11.53 -2.20
C LEU A 221 -6.57 -12.89 -2.05
N SER A 222 -7.00 -13.85 -2.86
CA SER A 222 -6.42 -15.18 -2.99
C SER A 222 -5.56 -15.29 -4.25
N GLU A 223 -4.24 -15.48 -4.08
CA GLU A 223 -3.25 -15.47 -5.17
C GLU A 223 -3.48 -16.58 -6.18
N LEU A 224 -3.82 -17.80 -5.70
CA LEU A 224 -3.76 -19.03 -6.49
C LEU A 224 -5.04 -19.33 -7.29
N VAL A 225 -6.13 -18.62 -6.98
CA VAL A 225 -7.44 -18.83 -7.62
C VAL A 225 -8.08 -17.52 -8.13
N ALA A 226 -7.37 -16.40 -8.03
CA ALA A 226 -7.85 -15.07 -8.43
C ALA A 226 -9.26 -14.78 -7.93
N THR A 227 -9.45 -14.85 -6.63
CA THR A 227 -10.71 -14.49 -5.97
C THR A 227 -10.47 -13.41 -4.93
N VAL A 228 -11.51 -12.61 -4.68
CA VAL A 228 -11.57 -11.73 -3.51
C VAL A 228 -12.70 -12.23 -2.61
N THR A 229 -12.33 -12.57 -1.37
CA THR A 229 -13.28 -12.96 -0.33
C THR A 229 -13.66 -11.73 0.49
N THR A 230 -14.95 -11.44 0.61
CA THR A 230 -15.46 -10.47 1.58
C THR A 230 -15.60 -11.16 2.92
N LEU A 231 -14.94 -10.61 3.94
CA LEU A 231 -15.01 -11.05 5.33
C LEU A 231 -15.69 -9.95 6.15
N ALA A 232 -16.65 -10.29 6.98
CA ALA A 232 -17.23 -9.38 7.98
C ALA A 232 -16.29 -9.33 9.19
N LEU A 233 -16.03 -8.12 9.69
CA LEU A 233 -15.22 -7.87 10.88
C LEU A 233 -16.13 -7.57 12.07
N ASP A 234 -16.07 -8.39 13.12
CA ASP A 234 -16.70 -8.07 14.40
C ASP A 234 -15.88 -6.99 15.13
N PRO A 235 -16.40 -5.77 15.31
CA PRO A 235 -15.65 -4.67 15.91
C PRO A 235 -15.36 -4.85 17.40
N LYS A 236 -15.98 -5.82 18.10
CA LYS A 236 -15.75 -6.09 19.50
C LYS A 236 -14.62 -7.09 19.70
N THR A 237 -14.64 -8.17 18.93
CA THR A 237 -13.73 -9.31 19.07
C THR A 237 -12.58 -9.27 18.07
N GLY A 238 -12.72 -8.56 16.95
CA GLY A 238 -11.77 -8.56 15.84
C GLY A 238 -11.80 -9.84 15.00
N LEU A 239 -12.77 -10.72 15.23
CA LEU A 239 -12.88 -11.96 14.47
C LEU A 239 -13.47 -11.69 13.08
N LEU A 240 -12.95 -12.43 12.09
CA LEU A 240 -13.42 -12.40 10.72
C LEU A 240 -14.34 -13.57 10.43
N SER A 241 -15.37 -13.34 9.61
CA SER A 241 -16.27 -14.38 9.11
C SER A 241 -16.55 -14.17 7.61
N GLU A 242 -16.57 -15.26 6.84
CA GLU A 242 -16.80 -15.20 5.40
C GLU A 242 -18.23 -14.77 5.06
N VAL A 243 -18.36 -13.79 4.16
CA VAL A 243 -19.65 -13.29 3.64
C VAL A 243 -19.87 -13.78 2.21
N SER A 244 -18.88 -13.63 1.35
CA SER A 244 -18.98 -14.01 -0.07
C SER A 244 -17.60 -14.10 -0.72
N VAL A 245 -17.55 -14.78 -1.87
CA VAL A 245 -16.37 -14.88 -2.71
C VAL A 245 -16.71 -14.43 -4.13
N ALA A 246 -15.90 -13.57 -4.72
CA ALA A 246 -16.04 -13.08 -6.09
C ALA A 246 -14.80 -13.42 -6.92
N SER A 247 -15.00 -13.89 -8.17
CA SER A 247 -13.90 -14.15 -9.11
C SER A 247 -13.39 -12.84 -9.70
N MET A 248 -12.06 -12.74 -9.87
CA MET A 248 -11.39 -11.65 -10.60
C MET A 248 -11.33 -11.92 -12.12
N LEU A 249 -11.61 -13.14 -12.54
CA LEU A 249 -11.45 -13.57 -13.92
C LEU A 249 -12.78 -13.51 -14.68
N PRO A 250 -12.74 -13.15 -15.96
CA PRO A 250 -13.90 -13.27 -16.83
C PRO A 250 -14.29 -14.75 -16.99
N PRO A 251 -15.56 -15.06 -17.30
CA PRO A 251 -16.06 -16.44 -17.39
C PRO A 251 -15.35 -17.33 -18.42
N ASP A 252 -14.76 -16.72 -19.46
CA ASP A 252 -14.04 -17.39 -20.55
C ASP A 252 -12.52 -17.48 -20.32
N SER A 253 -12.04 -17.10 -19.14
CA SER A 253 -10.62 -17.19 -18.79
C SER A 253 -10.08 -18.60 -18.97
N LYS A 254 -8.87 -18.71 -19.52
CA LYS A 254 -8.16 -19.98 -19.73
C LYS A 254 -7.08 -20.22 -18.66
N LEU A 255 -6.94 -19.32 -17.70
CA LEU A 255 -6.03 -19.50 -16.58
C LEU A 255 -6.50 -20.66 -15.69
N GLN A 256 -5.55 -21.37 -15.12
CA GLN A 256 -5.80 -22.50 -14.23
C GLN A 256 -5.29 -22.17 -12.81
N PRO A 257 -5.79 -22.87 -11.78
CA PRO A 257 -5.34 -22.65 -10.41
C PRO A 257 -3.82 -22.71 -10.29
N GLY A 258 -3.26 -21.70 -9.63
CA GLY A 258 -1.84 -21.53 -9.43
C GLY A 258 -1.24 -22.47 -8.39
N ALA A 259 0.06 -22.32 -8.17
CA ALA A 259 0.79 -22.98 -7.09
C ALA A 259 1.67 -21.97 -6.35
N PRO A 260 1.97 -22.21 -5.06
CA PRO A 260 2.96 -21.41 -4.35
C PRO A 260 4.30 -21.41 -5.09
N ARG A 261 4.96 -20.25 -5.17
CA ARG A 261 6.23 -20.12 -5.88
C ARG A 261 7.41 -20.08 -4.92
N PRO A 262 8.58 -20.64 -5.30
CA PRO A 262 8.86 -21.27 -6.60
C PRO A 262 8.13 -22.62 -6.78
N SER A 263 7.85 -22.99 -8.04
CA SER A 263 7.20 -24.23 -8.40
C SER A 263 8.07 -25.01 -9.38
N SER A 264 8.06 -26.35 -9.26
CA SER A 264 8.81 -27.25 -10.14
C SER A 264 8.10 -27.53 -11.47
N ARG A 265 6.80 -27.16 -11.59
CA ARG A 265 6.03 -27.32 -12.84
C ARG A 265 6.00 -26.04 -13.65
N ASN A 266 5.63 -26.14 -14.94
CA ASN A 266 5.33 -24.96 -15.74
C ASN A 266 4.14 -24.20 -15.16
N THR A 267 4.29 -22.89 -15.01
CA THR A 267 3.33 -21.99 -14.39
C THR A 267 2.89 -20.84 -15.31
N ASP A 268 3.14 -20.94 -16.62
CA ASP A 268 2.88 -19.86 -17.57
C ASP A 268 1.40 -19.50 -17.68
N ASN A 269 0.50 -20.48 -17.49
CA ASN A 269 -0.95 -20.30 -17.50
C ASN A 269 -1.57 -20.31 -16.10
N ASP A 270 -0.74 -20.26 -15.06
CA ASP A 270 -1.25 -20.26 -13.69
C ASP A 270 -1.81 -18.89 -13.32
N ILE A 271 -2.93 -18.90 -12.65
CA ILE A 271 -3.42 -17.74 -11.89
C ILE A 271 -2.33 -17.26 -10.93
N TRP A 272 -2.08 -15.96 -10.97
CA TRP A 272 -1.07 -15.35 -10.11
C TRP A 272 -1.50 -13.94 -9.67
N ALA A 273 -2.61 -13.85 -8.94
CA ALA A 273 -3.15 -12.59 -8.45
C ALA A 273 -2.17 -11.91 -7.47
N ALA A 274 -2.21 -10.59 -7.34
CA ALA A 274 -1.19 -9.90 -6.57
C ALA A 274 -1.73 -8.89 -5.56
N ASP A 275 -2.35 -7.82 -5.98
CA ASP A 275 -2.68 -6.69 -5.12
C ASP A 275 -4.14 -6.29 -5.24
N LEU A 276 -4.65 -5.60 -4.21
CA LEU A 276 -6.00 -5.07 -4.24
C LEU A 276 -6.10 -3.76 -3.47
N HIS A 277 -6.92 -2.85 -4.00
CA HIS A 277 -7.22 -1.56 -3.36
C HIS A 277 -8.70 -1.20 -3.53
N LEU A 278 -9.24 -0.58 -2.48
CA LEU A 278 -10.60 -0.04 -2.44
C LEU A 278 -10.54 1.47 -2.72
N THR A 279 -11.49 2.00 -3.49
CA THR A 279 -11.63 3.46 -3.62
C THR A 279 -11.92 4.10 -2.26
N PRO A 280 -11.49 5.34 -2.00
CA PRO A 280 -11.72 6.00 -0.71
C PRO A 280 -13.20 6.14 -0.32
N ASP A 281 -14.09 6.24 -1.31
CA ASP A 281 -15.54 6.26 -1.10
C ASP A 281 -16.16 4.86 -0.92
N GLY A 282 -15.35 3.81 -1.03
CA GLY A 282 -15.77 2.42 -0.83
C GLY A 282 -16.64 1.81 -1.92
N LYS A 283 -16.85 2.50 -3.07
CA LYS A 283 -17.75 2.01 -4.12
C LYS A 283 -17.16 0.97 -5.04
N PHE A 284 -15.85 1.03 -5.26
CA PHE A 284 -15.15 0.14 -6.20
C PHE A 284 -13.91 -0.47 -5.56
N LEU A 285 -13.66 -1.72 -5.92
CA LEU A 285 -12.44 -2.43 -5.58
C LEU A 285 -11.75 -2.87 -6.87
N TYR A 286 -10.43 -2.69 -6.92
CA TYR A 286 -9.58 -3.16 -8.01
C TYR A 286 -8.62 -4.21 -7.50
N ALA A 287 -8.30 -5.19 -8.38
CA ALA A 287 -7.34 -6.25 -8.04
C ALA A 287 -6.51 -6.62 -9.27
N SER A 288 -5.19 -6.82 -9.08
CA SER A 288 -4.27 -7.14 -10.17
C SER A 288 -4.06 -8.64 -10.34
N GLU A 289 -4.00 -9.09 -11.61
CA GLU A 289 -3.68 -10.46 -11.99
C GLU A 289 -2.45 -10.45 -12.92
N ARG A 290 -1.37 -11.11 -12.49
CA ARG A 290 -0.04 -10.97 -13.10
C ARG A 290 0.11 -11.74 -14.40
N THR A 291 -0.50 -12.91 -14.54
CA THR A 291 -0.38 -13.76 -15.73
C THR A 291 -1.14 -13.18 -16.90
N SER A 292 -2.36 -12.72 -16.70
CA SER A 292 -3.16 -12.03 -17.73
C SER A 292 -2.75 -10.58 -17.93
N SER A 293 -1.98 -10.00 -17.02
CA SER A 293 -1.61 -8.58 -17.03
C SER A 293 -2.83 -7.65 -17.04
N THR A 294 -3.75 -7.89 -16.10
CA THR A 294 -5.02 -7.13 -16.00
C THR A 294 -5.27 -6.60 -14.60
N LEU A 295 -6.14 -5.59 -14.54
CA LEU A 295 -6.79 -5.09 -13.34
C LEU A 295 -8.28 -5.46 -13.40
N ALA A 296 -8.73 -6.32 -12.50
CA ALA A 296 -10.15 -6.60 -12.30
C ALA A 296 -10.83 -5.45 -11.55
N THR A 297 -12.04 -5.09 -11.96
CA THR A 297 -12.87 -4.05 -11.33
C THR A 297 -14.09 -4.70 -10.70
N PHE A 298 -14.41 -4.31 -9.47
CA PHE A 298 -15.60 -4.74 -8.76
C PHE A 298 -16.40 -3.53 -8.26
N GLY A 299 -17.73 -3.62 -8.36
CA GLY A 299 -18.66 -2.79 -7.59
C GLY A 299 -18.83 -3.38 -6.20
N VAL A 300 -18.93 -2.52 -5.19
CA VAL A 300 -19.09 -2.89 -3.79
C VAL A 300 -20.50 -2.54 -3.34
N ASP A 301 -21.25 -3.51 -2.85
CA ASP A 301 -22.51 -3.26 -2.14
C ASP A 301 -22.20 -2.75 -0.73
N ALA A 302 -22.52 -1.49 -0.45
CA ALA A 302 -22.18 -0.83 0.80
C ALA A 302 -22.84 -1.46 2.04
N ALA A 303 -23.99 -2.12 1.89
CA ALA A 303 -24.72 -2.70 3.01
C ALA A 303 -24.13 -4.07 3.42
N SER A 304 -23.85 -4.93 2.43
CA SER A 304 -23.40 -6.31 2.64
C SER A 304 -21.91 -6.52 2.43
N GLY A 305 -21.18 -5.56 1.86
CA GLY A 305 -19.78 -5.69 1.47
C GLY A 305 -19.57 -6.59 0.24
N LYS A 306 -20.61 -7.17 -0.34
CA LYS A 306 -20.49 -8.11 -1.47
C LYS A 306 -19.93 -7.41 -2.71
N LEU A 307 -19.11 -8.17 -3.45
CA LEU A 307 -18.46 -7.71 -4.67
C LEU A 307 -19.20 -8.23 -5.90
N SER A 308 -19.40 -7.34 -6.88
CA SER A 308 -19.90 -7.68 -8.22
C SER A 308 -18.79 -7.40 -9.24
N TYR A 309 -18.37 -8.42 -9.99
CA TYR A 309 -17.36 -8.26 -11.04
C TYR A 309 -17.93 -7.42 -12.19
N LEU A 310 -17.21 -6.35 -12.56
CA LEU A 310 -17.62 -5.38 -13.59
C LEU A 310 -16.82 -5.52 -14.88
N GLY A 311 -15.66 -6.19 -14.82
CA GLY A 311 -14.79 -6.38 -15.97
C GLY A 311 -13.32 -6.33 -15.61
N SER A 312 -12.45 -6.49 -16.63
CA SER A 312 -11.00 -6.39 -16.51
C SER A 312 -10.43 -5.41 -17.50
N THR A 313 -9.42 -4.64 -17.08
CA THR A 313 -8.69 -3.68 -17.90
C THR A 313 -7.25 -4.19 -18.11
N PRO A 314 -6.77 -4.35 -19.36
CA PRO A 314 -5.35 -4.64 -19.62
C PRO A 314 -4.45 -3.52 -19.06
N THR A 315 -3.30 -3.92 -18.49
CA THR A 315 -2.37 -2.97 -17.86
C THR A 315 -0.91 -3.33 -18.15
N GLU A 316 0.01 -2.94 -17.29
CA GLU A 316 1.43 -3.25 -17.38
C GLU A 316 1.69 -4.75 -17.29
N ARG A 317 2.79 -5.21 -17.90
CA ARG A 317 3.16 -6.65 -17.85
C ARG A 317 3.52 -7.08 -16.43
N GLN A 318 2.88 -8.16 -15.97
CA GLN A 318 3.07 -8.73 -14.63
C GLN A 318 2.81 -7.68 -13.53
N PRO A 319 1.57 -7.13 -13.42
CA PRO A 319 1.25 -6.05 -12.49
C PRO A 319 1.24 -6.59 -11.05
N ARG A 320 2.28 -6.25 -10.27
CA ARG A 320 2.39 -6.71 -8.90
C ARG A 320 1.79 -5.73 -7.90
N GLY A 321 2.02 -4.44 -8.09
CA GLY A 321 1.52 -3.39 -7.22
C GLY A 321 0.91 -2.24 -8.00
N PHE A 322 -0.11 -1.63 -7.45
CA PHE A 322 -0.74 -0.41 -7.94
C PHE A 322 -1.26 0.40 -6.76
N ALA A 323 -1.63 1.65 -6.97
CA ALA A 323 -2.27 2.45 -5.94
C ALA A 323 -3.38 3.32 -6.54
N ILE A 324 -4.35 3.68 -5.69
CA ILE A 324 -5.41 4.65 -6.00
C ILE A 324 -5.08 5.95 -5.31
N ASP A 325 -5.25 7.08 -5.99
CA ASP A 325 -5.03 8.38 -5.36
C ASP A 325 -6.01 8.62 -4.20
N PRO A 326 -5.61 9.37 -3.16
CA PRO A 326 -6.45 9.58 -1.97
C PRO A 326 -7.81 10.25 -2.22
N LYS A 327 -8.03 10.82 -3.42
CA LYS A 327 -9.31 11.40 -3.85
C LYS A 327 -10.14 10.43 -4.69
N GLY A 328 -9.62 9.23 -4.99
CA GLY A 328 -10.29 8.21 -5.80
C GLY A 328 -10.46 8.57 -7.27
N LYS A 329 -9.64 9.49 -7.81
CA LYS A 329 -9.77 9.98 -9.19
C LYS A 329 -8.96 9.19 -10.20
N PHE A 330 -7.79 8.67 -9.77
CA PHE A 330 -6.93 7.88 -10.65
C PHE A 330 -6.27 6.72 -9.93
N LEU A 331 -5.88 5.77 -10.76
CA LEU A 331 -5.12 4.60 -10.38
C LEU A 331 -3.80 4.60 -11.15
N VAL A 332 -2.69 4.29 -10.45
CA VAL A 332 -1.37 4.12 -11.06
C VAL A 332 -0.95 2.67 -10.90
N ALA A 333 -0.69 1.98 -12.02
CA ALA A 333 -0.26 0.59 -12.05
C ALA A 333 1.20 0.45 -12.50
N SER A 334 1.96 -0.41 -11.82
CA SER A 334 3.31 -0.82 -12.20
C SER A 334 3.34 -2.28 -12.65
N GLY A 335 4.37 -2.67 -13.39
CA GLY A 335 4.56 -4.05 -13.83
C GLY A 335 6.01 -4.50 -13.71
N GLU A 336 6.24 -5.67 -13.07
CA GLU A 336 7.59 -6.21 -12.86
C GLU A 336 8.36 -6.46 -14.17
N LYS A 337 7.63 -6.62 -15.29
CA LYS A 337 8.18 -6.88 -16.64
C LYS A 337 7.91 -5.75 -17.62
N SER A 338 7.51 -4.58 -17.12
CA SER A 338 7.36 -3.34 -17.88
C SER A 338 8.50 -2.38 -17.57
N ASP A 339 8.76 -1.46 -18.49
CA ASP A 339 9.64 -0.30 -18.33
C ASP A 339 8.84 1.00 -18.19
N THR A 340 7.52 0.87 -17.99
CA THR A 340 6.57 1.96 -17.81
C THR A 340 5.64 1.69 -16.62
N ILE A 341 5.00 2.78 -16.17
CA ILE A 341 3.81 2.75 -15.31
C ILE A 341 2.63 3.33 -16.12
N SER A 342 1.44 2.78 -15.90
CA SER A 342 0.20 3.25 -16.54
C SER A 342 -0.67 4.00 -15.54
N VAL A 343 -1.26 5.11 -15.99
CA VAL A 343 -2.23 5.88 -15.21
C VAL A 343 -3.61 5.77 -15.86
N TYR A 344 -4.61 5.54 -15.04
CA TYR A 344 -6.01 5.45 -15.43
C TYR A 344 -6.85 6.43 -14.62
N ALA A 345 -7.74 7.17 -15.28
CA ALA A 345 -8.81 7.88 -14.61
C ALA A 345 -9.90 6.87 -14.18
N ILE A 346 -10.40 7.03 -12.97
CA ILE A 346 -11.50 6.22 -12.43
C ILE A 346 -12.81 6.95 -12.72
N ASP A 347 -13.71 6.30 -13.45
CA ASP A 347 -15.07 6.80 -13.63
C ASP A 347 -15.87 6.57 -12.32
N SER A 348 -16.25 7.65 -11.65
CA SER A 348 -16.87 7.60 -10.31
C SER A 348 -18.26 6.97 -10.29
N SER A 349 -18.90 6.80 -11.45
CA SER A 349 -20.22 6.19 -11.56
C SER A 349 -20.19 4.70 -11.88
N SER A 350 -19.20 4.25 -12.66
CA SER A 350 -19.10 2.88 -13.16
C SER A 350 -17.88 2.12 -12.68
N GLY A 351 -16.87 2.81 -12.11
CA GLY A 351 -15.57 2.22 -11.76
C GLY A 351 -14.69 1.92 -12.97
N ALA A 352 -15.11 2.25 -14.19
CA ALA A 352 -14.34 1.97 -15.38
C ALA A 352 -13.00 2.73 -15.39
N LEU A 353 -11.93 2.03 -15.76
CA LEU A 353 -10.60 2.60 -15.89
C LEU A 353 -10.39 3.14 -17.31
N LYS A 354 -10.17 4.46 -17.43
CA LYS A 354 -9.90 5.14 -18.71
C LYS A 354 -8.41 5.51 -18.77
N PRO A 355 -7.64 5.05 -19.77
CA PRO A 355 -6.22 5.39 -19.86
C PRO A 355 -5.97 6.89 -19.92
N VAL A 356 -5.04 7.39 -19.09
CA VAL A 356 -4.57 8.79 -19.07
C VAL A 356 -3.22 8.90 -19.76
N GLY A 357 -2.30 7.99 -19.43
CA GLY A 357 -0.96 7.98 -20.00
C GLY A 357 -0.07 6.88 -19.48
N LYS A 358 1.09 6.70 -20.16
CA LYS A 358 2.19 5.85 -19.73
C LYS A 358 3.42 6.68 -19.50
N TYR A 359 4.19 6.35 -18.46
CA TYR A 359 5.38 7.11 -18.07
C TYR A 359 6.54 6.16 -17.82
N PRO A 360 7.78 6.54 -18.18
CA PRO A 360 8.95 5.71 -17.94
C PRO A 360 9.09 5.32 -16.46
N ALA A 361 9.42 4.06 -16.21
CA ALA A 361 9.75 3.52 -14.90
C ALA A 361 11.15 2.86 -14.91
N GLY A 362 11.63 2.47 -13.75
CA GLY A 362 12.81 1.63 -13.65
C GLY A 362 12.47 0.15 -13.79
N LYS A 363 13.51 -0.70 -13.85
CA LYS A 363 13.36 -2.15 -13.99
C LYS A 363 12.83 -2.78 -12.69
N GLY A 364 11.90 -3.72 -12.87
CA GLY A 364 11.28 -4.42 -11.76
C GLY A 364 10.34 -3.54 -10.94
N ALA A 365 9.65 -2.59 -11.58
CA ALA A 365 8.65 -1.73 -10.92
C ALA A 365 7.53 -2.58 -10.31
N ASN A 366 7.33 -2.53 -8.98
CA ASN A 366 6.49 -3.52 -8.30
C ASN A 366 5.70 -3.03 -7.08
N TRP A 367 5.92 -1.79 -6.65
CA TRP A 367 5.16 -1.18 -5.54
C TRP A 367 4.91 0.30 -5.83
N VAL A 368 3.72 0.76 -5.54
CA VAL A 368 3.30 2.14 -5.79
C VAL A 368 2.70 2.72 -4.52
N GLU A 369 3.14 3.92 -4.13
CA GLU A 369 2.52 4.73 -3.09
C GLU A 369 2.10 6.08 -3.68
N ILE A 370 0.91 6.57 -3.32
CA ILE A 370 0.43 7.89 -3.74
C ILE A 370 0.14 8.74 -2.51
N VAL A 371 0.76 9.90 -2.43
CA VAL A 371 0.61 10.82 -1.30
C VAL A 371 0.10 12.16 -1.79
N ALA A 372 -1.04 12.59 -1.26
CA ALA A 372 -1.60 13.91 -1.50
C ALA A 372 -1.39 14.81 -0.28
N PHE A 373 -0.92 16.03 -0.51
CA PHE A 373 -0.80 17.10 0.48
C PHE A 373 -1.85 18.17 0.15
N ASP A 374 -2.64 18.57 1.14
CA ASP A 374 -3.69 19.57 1.02
C ASP A 374 -3.14 20.97 1.27
#